data_17fe9bf6ae714eed62fe09ac2f36af7b
#
_entry.id   17fe9bf6ae714eed62fe09ac2f36af7b
#
_cell.length_a   1.000
_cell.length_b   1.000
_cell.length_c   1.000
_cell.angle_alpha   90.00
_cell.angle_beta   90.00
_cell.angle_gamma   90.00
#
_symmetry.space_group_name_H-M   'P 1'
#
loop_
_entity.id
_entity.type
_entity.pdbx_description
1 polymer ?
#
loop_
_entity_poly.entity_id
_entity_poly.type
_entity_poly.pdbx_seq_one_letter_code
_entity_poly.pdbx_strand_id
1 'polypeptide(L)'
;MSGFRVGMADILLYTSLGPTAMTRANYLTAAAARADSFWVADHLNALVPRSIATAKYMGSAAAKLLPRPDAIGEPWTMLGYLAAKNRSARLRLGVGVTDPGRRNPAVTAQAAATLHLLTRGRAILGIGTGEREGNEPYGVDWSKPVGRFIEALATIRALWDSSGELVTRDSPFFPLHKAIFELPPYRGKWPEIWVAAHGPRMLRATGRYADGWFPGVVYQPGDYAAGLDVVRAAASDAGRDPLSIVPASFVFVVTGRSRDEVDEALGSQLIRAFALNIPAAEWARHGGRHPFGDDFMGMQDIIPQTLDEETVLAATKDVPESLLRQSFFTGTPDDVVDQAARLRDSGLRYAVLFNLSFAQPNMKRSMAATVPFTRILRQLRKL
;
A
#
# COMPACT_ATOMS: atom_id res chain seq x y z
N MET A 1 20.91 6.39 -15.97
CA MET A 1 19.86 6.51 -14.92
C MET A 1 18.66 5.72 -15.39
N SER A 2 18.19 4.71 -14.65
CA SER A 2 16.96 3.98 -15.00
C SER A 2 15.78 4.95 -14.93
N GLY A 3 14.91 4.98 -15.97
CA GLY A 3 13.72 5.83 -15.99
C GLY A 3 12.78 5.55 -14.82
N PHE A 4 11.79 6.40 -14.63
CA PHE A 4 10.78 6.32 -13.58
C PHE A 4 9.95 5.03 -13.73
N ARG A 5 9.80 4.26 -12.67
CA ARG A 5 9.06 2.98 -12.66
C ARG A 5 7.67 3.15 -12.10
N VAL A 6 6.74 2.33 -12.60
CA VAL A 6 5.33 2.45 -12.24
C VAL A 6 4.73 1.07 -11.95
N GLY A 7 4.10 0.92 -10.80
CA GLY A 7 3.27 -0.22 -10.45
C GLY A 7 1.78 0.16 -10.39
N MET A 8 0.94 -0.85 -10.37
CA MET A 8 -0.49 -0.71 -10.09
C MET A 8 -0.87 -1.60 -8.92
N ALA A 9 -1.72 -1.11 -8.04
CA ALA A 9 -2.23 -1.85 -6.88
C ALA A 9 -3.72 -2.19 -7.00
N ASP A 10 -4.12 -3.25 -6.29
CA ASP A 10 -5.47 -3.77 -6.17
C ASP A 10 -5.76 -4.15 -4.71
N ILE A 11 -6.99 -3.89 -4.24
CA ILE A 11 -7.40 -4.17 -2.86
C ILE A 11 -8.05 -5.55 -2.68
N LEU A 12 -8.16 -6.36 -3.73
CA LEU A 12 -8.74 -7.70 -3.73
C LEU A 12 -10.22 -7.77 -3.32
N LEU A 13 -11.02 -6.76 -3.68
CA LEU A 13 -12.46 -6.76 -3.38
C LEU A 13 -13.18 -7.94 -4.04
N TYR A 14 -13.97 -8.67 -3.24
CA TYR A 14 -14.88 -9.67 -3.74
C TYR A 14 -16.06 -9.00 -4.44
N THR A 15 -16.35 -9.43 -5.68
CA THR A 15 -17.47 -8.91 -6.47
C THR A 15 -18.52 -9.97 -6.75
N SER A 16 -19.73 -9.53 -7.09
CA SER A 16 -20.80 -10.45 -7.57
C SER A 16 -20.42 -11.20 -8.87
N LEU A 17 -19.36 -10.77 -9.57
CA LEU A 17 -18.80 -11.45 -10.74
C LEU A 17 -17.77 -12.53 -10.37
N GLY A 18 -17.57 -12.77 -9.08
CA GLY A 18 -16.64 -13.76 -8.53
C GLY A 18 -15.34 -13.17 -7.94
N PRO A 19 -14.56 -14.00 -7.25
CA PRO A 19 -13.44 -13.53 -6.41
C PRO A 19 -12.24 -12.98 -7.18
N THR A 20 -12.12 -13.27 -8.47
CA THR A 20 -10.95 -12.85 -9.27
C THR A 20 -11.28 -11.82 -10.36
N ALA A 21 -12.56 -11.49 -10.56
CA ALA A 21 -12.98 -10.71 -11.73
C ALA A 21 -12.35 -9.32 -11.77
N MET A 22 -12.46 -8.55 -10.68
CA MET A 22 -11.87 -7.21 -10.59
C MET A 22 -10.35 -7.24 -10.61
N THR A 23 -9.74 -8.11 -9.83
CA THR A 23 -8.28 -8.27 -9.77
C THR A 23 -7.69 -8.64 -11.14
N ARG A 24 -8.36 -9.51 -11.90
CA ARG A 24 -7.93 -9.84 -13.27
C ARG A 24 -8.04 -8.65 -14.21
N ALA A 25 -9.12 -7.88 -14.13
CA ALA A 25 -9.29 -6.67 -14.95
C ALA A 25 -8.18 -5.65 -14.64
N ASN A 26 -7.89 -5.40 -13.36
CA ASN A 26 -6.83 -4.51 -12.93
C ASN A 26 -5.44 -5.03 -13.33
N TYR A 27 -5.18 -6.33 -13.19
CA TYR A 27 -3.94 -6.95 -13.64
C TYR A 27 -3.74 -6.79 -15.17
N LEU A 28 -4.79 -7.01 -15.97
CA LEU A 28 -4.73 -6.82 -17.43
C LEU A 28 -4.54 -5.34 -17.79
N THR A 29 -5.13 -4.40 -17.04
CA THR A 29 -4.90 -2.97 -17.19
C THR A 29 -3.44 -2.60 -16.95
N ALA A 30 -2.84 -3.12 -15.87
CA ALA A 30 -1.42 -2.93 -15.56
C ALA A 30 -0.52 -3.50 -16.68
N ALA A 31 -0.83 -4.70 -17.15
CA ALA A 31 -0.10 -5.35 -18.25
C ALA A 31 -0.21 -4.57 -19.56
N ALA A 32 -1.41 -4.10 -19.94
CA ALA A 32 -1.65 -3.29 -21.14
C ALA A 32 -1.00 -1.90 -21.07
N ALA A 33 -0.88 -1.34 -19.86
CA ALA A 33 -0.14 -0.10 -19.62
C ALA A 33 1.38 -0.32 -19.57
N ARG A 34 1.85 -1.59 -19.61
CA ARG A 34 3.24 -1.99 -19.45
C ARG A 34 3.82 -1.52 -18.10
N ALA A 35 3.02 -1.61 -17.04
CA ALA A 35 3.51 -1.35 -15.69
C ALA A 35 4.67 -2.29 -15.33
N ASP A 36 5.53 -1.89 -14.41
CA ASP A 36 6.66 -2.70 -13.94
C ASP A 36 6.22 -3.76 -12.92
N SER A 37 5.15 -3.48 -12.18
CA SER A 37 4.65 -4.37 -11.13
C SER A 37 3.13 -4.29 -10.94
N PHE A 38 2.60 -5.37 -10.33
CA PHE A 38 1.24 -5.43 -9.83
C PHE A 38 1.24 -5.84 -8.36
N TRP A 39 0.47 -5.14 -7.54
CA TRP A 39 0.47 -5.26 -6.08
C TRP A 39 -0.92 -5.59 -5.58
N VAL A 40 -0.98 -6.35 -4.50
CA VAL A 40 -2.24 -6.64 -3.80
C VAL A 40 -2.12 -6.28 -2.33
N ALA A 41 -3.19 -5.69 -1.78
CA ALA A 41 -3.24 -5.32 -0.38
C ALA A 41 -3.43 -6.55 0.52
N ASP A 42 -2.95 -6.47 1.76
CA ASP A 42 -3.17 -7.49 2.81
C ASP A 42 -4.05 -6.90 3.92
N HIS A 43 -5.35 -6.84 3.66
CA HIS A 43 -6.37 -6.40 4.61
C HIS A 43 -7.37 -7.51 4.86
N LEU A 44 -7.97 -7.54 6.07
CA LEU A 44 -9.07 -8.42 6.42
C LEU A 44 -10.44 -7.80 6.12
N ASN A 45 -10.47 -6.47 6.03
CA ASN A 45 -11.67 -5.66 5.82
C ASN A 45 -11.31 -4.36 5.08
N ALA A 46 -12.31 -3.59 4.67
CA ALA A 46 -12.11 -2.33 3.96
C ALA A 46 -11.68 -1.20 4.92
N LEU A 47 -10.91 -0.23 4.40
CA LEU A 47 -10.50 0.98 5.13
C LEU A 47 -11.59 2.06 5.19
N VAL A 48 -12.77 1.78 4.64
CA VAL A 48 -13.92 2.69 4.63
C VAL A 48 -14.96 2.17 5.61
N PRO A 49 -15.57 3.02 6.45
CA PRO A 49 -16.63 2.60 7.36
C PRO A 49 -17.77 1.89 6.62
N ARG A 50 -18.11 0.68 7.06
CA ARG A 50 -19.17 -0.12 6.43
C ARG A 50 -20.55 0.57 6.48
N SER A 51 -20.77 1.45 7.44
CA SER A 51 -22.01 2.22 7.61
C SER A 51 -22.31 3.13 6.40
N ILE A 52 -21.29 3.58 5.68
CA ILE A 52 -21.43 4.38 4.46
C ILE A 52 -21.12 3.59 3.17
N ALA A 53 -20.64 2.36 3.26
CA ALA A 53 -20.43 1.49 2.10
C ALA A 53 -21.75 0.85 1.63
N THR A 54 -22.76 1.68 1.37
CA THR A 54 -24.15 1.32 1.05
C THR A 54 -24.58 1.89 -0.29
N ALA A 55 -25.71 1.42 -0.83
CA ALA A 55 -26.27 1.92 -2.09
C ALA A 55 -26.53 3.43 -2.08
N LYS A 56 -26.76 4.02 -0.91
CA LYS A 56 -26.94 5.47 -0.71
C LYS A 56 -25.70 6.26 -1.13
N TYR A 57 -24.50 5.79 -0.78
CA TYR A 57 -23.23 6.50 -1.01
C TYR A 57 -22.38 5.91 -2.15
N MET A 58 -22.54 4.61 -2.42
CA MET A 58 -21.83 3.94 -3.53
C MET A 58 -22.60 4.01 -4.85
N GLY A 59 -23.90 4.27 -4.79
CA GLY A 59 -24.83 4.06 -5.92
C GLY A 59 -25.27 2.58 -6.04
N SER A 60 -26.49 2.38 -6.53
CA SER A 60 -27.13 1.07 -6.58
C SER A 60 -26.38 0.03 -7.43
N ALA A 61 -25.73 0.46 -8.52
CA ALA A 61 -24.96 -0.42 -9.39
C ALA A 61 -23.68 -0.91 -8.72
N ALA A 62 -22.95 -0.02 -8.02
CA ALA A 62 -21.76 -0.38 -7.29
C ALA A 62 -22.08 -1.29 -6.09
N ALA A 63 -23.18 -1.02 -5.35
CA ALA A 63 -23.64 -1.87 -4.26
C ALA A 63 -24.05 -3.27 -4.73
N LYS A 64 -24.61 -3.42 -5.93
CA LYS A 64 -24.88 -4.74 -6.52
C LYS A 64 -23.60 -5.46 -6.94
N LEU A 65 -22.59 -4.73 -7.43
CA LEU A 65 -21.31 -5.29 -7.81
C LEU A 65 -20.49 -5.70 -6.58
N LEU A 66 -20.55 -4.91 -5.49
CA LEU A 66 -19.83 -5.07 -4.23
C LEU A 66 -20.84 -5.31 -3.09
N PRO A 67 -21.52 -6.47 -3.05
CA PRO A 67 -22.59 -6.74 -2.07
C PRO A 67 -22.05 -6.90 -0.64
N ARG A 68 -20.76 -7.08 -0.49
CA ARG A 68 -20.06 -7.27 0.78
C ARG A 68 -18.79 -6.40 0.76
N PRO A 69 -18.84 -5.12 1.15
CA PRO A 69 -17.75 -4.18 1.02
C PRO A 69 -16.48 -4.57 1.81
N ASP A 70 -16.64 -5.32 2.90
CA ASP A 70 -15.52 -5.84 3.71
C ASP A 70 -14.99 -7.20 3.24
N ALA A 71 -15.53 -7.78 2.15
CA ALA A 71 -15.04 -9.06 1.65
C ALA A 71 -13.78 -8.84 0.79
N ILE A 72 -12.64 -9.04 1.39
CA ILE A 72 -11.31 -8.90 0.77
C ILE A 72 -10.64 -10.26 0.66
N GLY A 73 -9.99 -10.53 -0.48
CA GLY A 73 -9.31 -11.79 -0.74
C GLY A 73 -7.95 -11.87 -0.01
N GLU A 74 -7.53 -13.09 0.30
CA GLU A 74 -6.23 -13.34 0.92
C GLU A 74 -5.10 -13.14 -0.11
N PRO A 75 -4.10 -12.28 0.17
CA PRO A 75 -3.14 -11.81 -0.83
C PRO A 75 -2.19 -12.88 -1.35
N TRP A 76 -1.67 -13.76 -0.51
CA TRP A 76 -0.69 -14.76 -0.94
C TRP A 76 -1.32 -15.83 -1.84
N THR A 77 -2.55 -16.22 -1.54
CA THR A 77 -3.35 -17.11 -2.41
C THR A 77 -3.60 -16.45 -3.76
N MET A 78 -3.97 -15.15 -3.75
CA MET A 78 -4.20 -14.42 -4.99
C MET A 78 -2.91 -14.19 -5.79
N LEU A 79 -1.80 -13.88 -5.13
CA LEU A 79 -0.50 -13.76 -5.78
C LEU A 79 -0.04 -15.08 -6.41
N GLY A 80 -0.27 -16.21 -5.76
CA GLY A 80 -0.02 -17.54 -6.33
C GLY A 80 -0.85 -17.79 -7.61
N TYR A 81 -2.15 -17.44 -7.57
CA TYR A 81 -3.03 -17.50 -8.75
C TYR A 81 -2.53 -16.59 -9.89
N LEU A 82 -2.12 -15.36 -9.57
CA LEU A 82 -1.58 -14.42 -10.57
C LEU A 82 -0.22 -14.88 -11.12
N ALA A 83 0.65 -15.44 -10.27
CA ALA A 83 1.94 -15.97 -10.71
C ALA A 83 1.81 -17.01 -11.82
N ALA A 84 0.82 -17.91 -11.72
CA ALA A 84 0.52 -18.90 -12.76
C ALA A 84 0.11 -18.27 -14.10
N LYS A 85 -0.49 -17.08 -14.08
CA LYS A 85 -0.97 -16.32 -15.25
C LYS A 85 0.04 -15.28 -15.78
N ASN A 86 1.09 -14.99 -15.00
CA ASN A 86 2.06 -13.91 -15.28
C ASN A 86 3.15 -14.28 -16.29
N ARG A 87 2.93 -15.27 -17.12
CA ARG A 87 3.96 -15.77 -18.08
C ARG A 87 4.28 -14.76 -19.19
N SER A 88 3.26 -14.11 -19.75
CA SER A 88 3.39 -13.18 -20.88
C SER A 88 3.70 -11.76 -20.42
N ALA A 89 2.95 -11.22 -19.47
CA ALA A 89 3.12 -9.85 -18.98
C ALA A 89 4.41 -9.69 -18.17
N ARG A 90 4.83 -10.74 -17.44
CA ARG A 90 6.07 -10.79 -16.66
C ARG A 90 6.20 -9.63 -15.68
N LEU A 91 5.08 -9.15 -15.12
CA LEU A 91 5.07 -8.13 -14.07
C LEU A 91 5.81 -8.63 -12.81
N ARG A 92 6.42 -7.74 -12.07
CA ARG A 92 6.77 -8.03 -10.68
C ARG A 92 5.47 -8.13 -9.88
N LEU A 93 5.39 -9.08 -8.95
CA LEU A 93 4.22 -9.27 -8.10
C LEU A 93 4.60 -8.93 -6.65
N GLY A 94 3.84 -8.03 -6.02
CA GLY A 94 4.09 -7.57 -4.66
C GLY A 94 2.87 -7.65 -3.75
N VAL A 95 3.09 -7.85 -2.47
CA VAL A 95 2.12 -7.58 -1.41
C VAL A 95 2.34 -6.16 -0.89
N GLY A 96 1.31 -5.35 -0.80
CA GLY A 96 1.47 -3.95 -0.46
C GLY A 96 0.45 -3.47 0.58
N VAL A 97 0.74 -3.68 1.86
CA VAL A 97 1.84 -4.39 2.54
C VAL A 97 1.29 -5.40 3.54
N THR A 98 2.02 -6.49 3.80
CA THR A 98 1.70 -7.41 4.89
C THR A 98 2.27 -6.90 6.22
N ASP A 99 1.85 -7.51 7.33
CA ASP A 99 2.32 -7.16 8.67
C ASP A 99 2.69 -8.39 9.53
N PRO A 100 3.59 -8.23 10.51
CA PRO A 100 4.03 -9.31 11.39
C PRO A 100 3.11 -9.54 12.61
N GLY A 101 2.06 -8.75 12.76
CA GLY A 101 1.06 -8.97 13.80
C GLY A 101 0.23 -10.20 13.52
N ARG A 102 -0.30 -10.29 12.31
CA ARG A 102 -1.16 -11.38 11.84
C ARG A 102 -0.39 -12.59 11.32
N ARG A 103 0.85 -12.40 10.87
CA ARG A 103 1.66 -13.48 10.26
C ARG A 103 3.00 -13.62 10.94
N ASN A 104 3.33 -14.83 11.35
CA ASN A 104 4.67 -15.14 11.82
C ASN A 104 5.71 -14.84 10.71
N PRO A 105 6.81 -14.14 11.00
CA PRO A 105 7.80 -13.76 9.99
C PRO A 105 8.46 -14.95 9.27
N ALA A 106 8.55 -16.12 9.88
CA ALA A 106 9.03 -17.32 9.19
C ALA A 106 8.05 -17.78 8.11
N VAL A 107 6.74 -17.71 8.36
CA VAL A 107 5.71 -18.02 7.36
C VAL A 107 5.71 -16.96 6.24
N THR A 108 5.90 -15.69 6.59
CA THR A 108 6.05 -14.60 5.61
C THR A 108 7.29 -14.79 4.73
N ALA A 109 8.42 -15.14 5.33
CA ALA A 109 9.67 -15.47 4.61
C ALA A 109 9.45 -16.62 3.61
N GLN A 110 8.76 -17.68 4.04
CA GLN A 110 8.44 -18.84 3.20
C GLN A 110 7.51 -18.45 2.03
N ALA A 111 6.43 -17.72 2.30
CA ALA A 111 5.48 -17.29 1.28
C ALA A 111 6.15 -16.40 0.23
N ALA A 112 6.96 -15.42 0.65
CA ALA A 112 7.68 -14.53 -0.24
C ALA A 112 8.72 -15.26 -1.09
N ALA A 113 9.51 -16.17 -0.50
CA ALA A 113 10.47 -17.01 -1.23
C ALA A 113 9.77 -17.92 -2.24
N THR A 114 8.66 -18.56 -1.86
CA THR A 114 7.85 -19.40 -2.76
C THR A 114 7.33 -18.59 -3.94
N LEU A 115 6.74 -17.41 -3.69
CA LEU A 115 6.28 -16.53 -4.76
C LEU A 115 7.42 -16.08 -5.67
N HIS A 116 8.61 -15.85 -5.10
CA HIS A 116 9.80 -15.46 -5.87
C HIS A 116 10.26 -16.57 -6.83
N LEU A 117 10.23 -17.81 -6.37
CA LEU A 117 10.51 -18.97 -7.22
C LEU A 117 9.45 -19.12 -8.33
N LEU A 118 8.16 -19.06 -8.00
CA LEU A 118 7.05 -19.14 -8.95
C LEU A 118 7.11 -18.05 -10.02
N THR A 119 7.49 -16.83 -9.63
CA THR A 119 7.61 -15.66 -10.54
C THR A 119 8.97 -15.56 -11.24
N ARG A 120 9.87 -16.51 -11.00
CA ARG A 120 11.22 -16.52 -11.55
C ARG A 120 11.99 -15.24 -11.22
N GLY A 121 12.07 -14.92 -9.92
CA GLY A 121 12.82 -13.78 -9.41
C GLY A 121 12.08 -12.44 -9.46
N ARG A 122 10.72 -12.44 -9.49
CA ARG A 122 9.93 -11.20 -9.65
C ARG A 122 8.97 -10.91 -8.50
N ALA A 123 9.11 -11.56 -7.37
CA ALA A 123 8.33 -11.19 -6.18
C ALA A 123 8.96 -9.99 -5.45
N ILE A 124 8.11 -9.22 -4.78
CA ILE A 124 8.48 -8.17 -3.82
C ILE A 124 7.71 -8.43 -2.54
N LEU A 125 8.41 -8.47 -1.43
CA LEU A 125 7.81 -8.50 -0.10
C LEU A 125 7.63 -7.06 0.40
N GLY A 126 6.43 -6.52 0.27
CA GLY A 126 6.06 -5.28 0.94
C GLY A 126 5.61 -5.60 2.37
N ILE A 127 6.19 -4.92 3.35
CA ILE A 127 5.92 -5.17 4.77
C ILE A 127 5.88 -3.86 5.57
N GLY A 128 4.97 -3.77 6.52
CA GLY A 128 4.82 -2.64 7.44
C GLY A 128 4.52 -3.10 8.86
N THR A 129 4.16 -2.16 9.71
CA THR A 129 3.70 -2.46 11.09
C THR A 129 2.34 -3.13 11.11
N GLY A 130 1.56 -2.99 10.05
CA GLY A 130 0.13 -3.20 10.03
C GLY A 130 -0.63 -1.96 10.53
N GLU A 131 -1.93 -2.10 10.60
CA GLU A 131 -2.91 -1.10 10.98
C GLU A 131 -3.79 -1.66 12.10
N ARG A 132 -4.31 -0.79 12.96
CA ARG A 132 -5.09 -1.20 14.13
C ARG A 132 -6.33 -2.01 13.72
N GLU A 133 -7.02 -1.56 12.67
CA GLU A 133 -8.26 -2.17 12.16
C GLU A 133 -8.08 -3.62 11.71
N GLY A 134 -6.92 -3.97 11.18
CA GLY A 134 -6.58 -5.31 10.70
C GLY A 134 -5.96 -6.21 11.77
N ASN A 135 -5.70 -5.72 12.97
CA ASN A 135 -4.99 -6.44 14.03
C ASN A 135 -5.80 -6.57 15.32
N GLU A 136 -6.12 -5.47 15.99
CA GLU A 136 -6.75 -5.48 17.32
C GLU A 136 -8.10 -6.21 17.35
N PRO A 137 -9.05 -6.01 16.42
CA PRO A 137 -10.33 -6.73 16.41
C PRO A 137 -10.20 -8.25 16.21
N TYR A 138 -9.04 -8.70 15.71
CA TYR A 138 -8.74 -10.11 15.46
C TYR A 138 -7.87 -10.76 16.54
N GLY A 139 -7.75 -10.11 17.71
CA GLY A 139 -7.04 -10.63 18.86
C GLY A 139 -5.52 -10.49 18.81
N VAL A 140 -4.99 -9.68 17.88
CA VAL A 140 -3.56 -9.36 17.82
C VAL A 140 -3.23 -8.25 18.81
N ASP A 141 -2.23 -8.48 19.66
CA ASP A 141 -1.71 -7.44 20.56
C ASP A 141 -1.11 -6.27 19.77
N TRP A 142 -1.74 -5.11 19.87
CA TRP A 142 -1.36 -3.88 19.17
C TRP A 142 -0.44 -2.96 19.97
N SER A 143 0.06 -3.40 21.14
CA SER A 143 0.80 -2.54 22.08
C SER A 143 2.18 -2.10 21.60
N LYS A 144 2.86 -2.88 20.75
CA LYS A 144 4.25 -2.63 20.31
C LYS A 144 4.46 -2.92 18.82
N PRO A 145 3.67 -2.35 17.89
CA PRO A 145 3.72 -2.72 16.47
C PRO A 145 5.09 -2.46 15.83
N VAL A 146 5.73 -1.32 16.15
CA VAL A 146 7.06 -0.98 15.59
C VAL A 146 8.15 -1.93 16.10
N GLY A 147 8.13 -2.30 17.38
CA GLY A 147 9.09 -3.26 17.95
C GLY A 147 8.95 -4.63 17.29
N ARG A 148 7.72 -5.13 17.18
CA ARG A 148 7.40 -6.38 16.51
C ARG A 148 7.84 -6.38 15.05
N PHE A 149 7.61 -5.29 14.33
CA PHE A 149 8.01 -5.12 12.95
C PHE A 149 9.54 -5.19 12.77
N ILE A 150 10.34 -4.50 13.59
CA ILE A 150 11.80 -4.53 13.50
C ILE A 150 12.32 -5.95 13.72
N GLU A 151 11.80 -6.65 14.73
CA GLU A 151 12.16 -8.04 15.00
C GLU A 151 11.78 -8.99 13.86
N ALA A 152 10.63 -8.75 13.21
CA ALA A 152 10.21 -9.54 12.05
C ALA A 152 11.17 -9.39 10.87
N LEU A 153 11.61 -8.17 10.54
CA LEU A 153 12.61 -7.94 9.50
C LEU A 153 13.92 -8.67 9.79
N ALA A 154 14.40 -8.57 11.04
CA ALA A 154 15.60 -9.27 11.46
C ALA A 154 15.44 -10.80 11.37
N THR A 155 14.28 -11.34 11.74
CA THR A 155 13.97 -12.77 11.65
C THR A 155 13.93 -13.25 10.20
N ILE A 156 13.28 -12.51 9.28
CA ILE A 156 13.23 -12.84 7.85
C ILE A 156 14.64 -12.88 7.26
N ARG A 157 15.46 -11.85 7.52
CA ARG A 157 16.85 -11.82 7.04
C ARG A 157 17.67 -12.98 7.61
N ALA A 158 17.59 -13.24 8.93
CA ALA A 158 18.31 -14.34 9.54
C ALA A 158 17.97 -15.71 8.93
N LEU A 159 16.68 -15.94 8.59
CA LEU A 159 16.27 -17.18 7.94
C LEU A 159 16.78 -17.27 6.50
N TRP A 160 16.68 -16.19 5.73
CA TRP A 160 17.15 -16.18 4.33
C TRP A 160 18.69 -16.28 4.22
N ASP A 161 19.41 -15.67 5.14
CA ASP A 161 20.88 -15.67 5.15
C ASP A 161 21.48 -16.93 5.78
N SER A 162 20.65 -17.85 6.32
CA SER A 162 21.10 -19.07 7.00
C SER A 162 21.77 -20.10 6.12
N SER A 163 21.54 -20.03 4.80
CA SER A 163 22.02 -21.03 3.82
C SER A 163 21.62 -22.48 4.16
N GLY A 164 20.48 -22.65 4.86
CA GLY A 164 19.97 -23.96 5.32
C GLY A 164 20.53 -24.41 6.68
N GLU A 165 21.41 -23.65 7.30
CA GLU A 165 21.90 -23.96 8.64
C GLU A 165 20.84 -23.65 9.72
N LEU A 166 20.98 -24.30 10.87
CA LEU A 166 20.09 -24.11 12.02
C LEU A 166 20.28 -22.72 12.63
N VAL A 167 19.21 -21.93 12.68
CA VAL A 167 19.22 -20.58 13.26
C VAL A 167 18.67 -20.60 14.68
N THR A 168 19.44 -20.09 15.63
CA THR A 168 18.96 -19.73 16.97
C THR A 168 19.12 -18.23 17.15
N ARG A 169 18.04 -17.54 17.52
CA ARG A 169 18.01 -16.10 17.69
C ARG A 169 17.07 -15.72 18.82
N ASP A 170 17.54 -14.95 19.76
CA ASP A 170 16.71 -14.35 20.80
C ASP A 170 15.90 -13.20 20.23
N SER A 171 14.63 -13.13 20.59
CA SER A 171 13.71 -12.05 20.22
C SER A 171 12.55 -12.00 21.23
N PRO A 172 12.10 -10.81 21.62
CA PRO A 172 10.92 -10.67 22.48
C PRO A 172 9.61 -11.03 21.80
N PHE A 173 9.61 -11.17 20.47
CA PHE A 173 8.40 -11.45 19.69
C PHE A 173 8.49 -12.72 18.83
N PHE A 174 9.66 -13.00 18.26
CA PHE A 174 9.86 -14.09 17.29
C PHE A 174 11.18 -14.84 17.57
N PRO A 175 11.32 -15.49 18.75
CA PRO A 175 12.52 -16.26 19.02
C PRO A 175 12.62 -17.47 18.07
N LEU A 176 13.83 -17.80 17.66
CA LEU A 176 14.14 -18.99 16.86
C LEU A 176 14.98 -19.96 17.69
N HIS A 177 14.59 -21.22 17.69
CA HIS A 177 15.27 -22.30 18.43
C HIS A 177 15.64 -23.40 17.45
N LYS A 178 16.85 -23.38 16.90
CA LYS A 178 17.32 -24.32 15.88
C LYS A 178 16.34 -24.40 14.68
N ALA A 179 15.82 -23.24 14.25
CA ALA A 179 14.92 -23.15 13.11
C ALA A 179 15.71 -23.40 11.82
N ILE A 180 15.07 -24.05 10.85
CA ILE A 180 15.66 -24.33 9.54
C ILE A 180 14.87 -23.65 8.44
N PHE A 181 15.56 -23.13 7.41
CA PHE A 181 14.97 -22.57 6.20
C PHE A 181 15.79 -22.99 4.98
N GLU A 182 15.26 -23.93 4.19
CA GLU A 182 15.97 -24.53 3.07
C GLU A 182 15.44 -24.18 1.67
N LEU A 183 14.38 -23.33 1.57
CA LEU A 183 14.00 -22.83 0.25
C LEU A 183 15.17 -22.06 -0.38
N PRO A 184 15.54 -22.36 -1.64
CA PRO A 184 16.68 -21.70 -2.25
C PRO A 184 16.30 -20.30 -2.75
N PRO A 185 17.25 -19.34 -2.75
CA PRO A 185 17.08 -18.09 -3.46
C PRO A 185 17.03 -18.33 -4.97
N TYR A 186 16.18 -17.57 -5.70
CA TYR A 186 16.14 -17.68 -7.15
C TYR A 186 17.39 -17.06 -7.77
N ARG A 187 18.27 -17.91 -8.37
CA ARG A 187 19.56 -17.47 -8.94
C ARG A 187 20.42 -16.66 -7.96
N GLY A 188 20.46 -17.09 -6.72
CA GLY A 188 21.25 -16.44 -5.66
C GLY A 188 20.63 -15.15 -5.11
N LYS A 189 19.37 -14.84 -5.41
CA LYS A 189 18.69 -13.62 -4.94
C LYS A 189 17.40 -13.95 -4.22
N TRP A 190 17.21 -13.33 -3.07
CA TRP A 190 15.95 -13.31 -2.33
C TRP A 190 14.97 -12.25 -2.90
N PRO A 191 13.66 -12.31 -2.57
CA PRO A 191 12.75 -11.22 -2.86
C PRO A 191 13.26 -9.91 -2.26
N GLU A 192 13.09 -8.81 -2.97
CA GLU A 192 13.32 -7.50 -2.36
C GLU A 192 12.31 -7.28 -1.23
N ILE A 193 12.78 -6.72 -0.11
CA ILE A 193 11.93 -6.27 1.01
C ILE A 193 11.69 -4.77 0.84
N TRP A 194 10.42 -4.39 0.64
CA TRP A 194 10.03 -2.99 0.58
C TRP A 194 9.22 -2.62 1.83
N VAL A 195 9.60 -1.55 2.50
CA VAL A 195 9.07 -1.18 3.82
C VAL A 195 8.20 0.06 3.75
N ALA A 196 6.95 -0.07 4.22
CA ALA A 196 6.08 1.05 4.47
C ALA A 196 6.47 1.71 5.81
N ALA A 197 7.19 2.82 5.73
CA ALA A 197 7.76 3.50 6.90
C ALA A 197 7.53 5.01 6.86
N HIS A 198 7.13 5.58 8.00
CA HIS A 198 6.87 7.00 8.18
C HIS A 198 7.67 7.61 9.33
N GLY A 199 7.64 7.01 10.51
CA GLY A 199 8.31 7.53 11.70
C GLY A 199 9.81 7.22 11.77
N PRO A 200 10.60 7.96 12.55
CA PRO A 200 12.07 7.88 12.58
C PRO A 200 12.61 6.48 12.87
N ARG A 201 11.96 5.71 13.76
CA ARG A 201 12.37 4.32 14.08
C ARG A 201 12.18 3.40 12.88
N MET A 202 11.07 3.57 12.15
CA MET A 202 10.75 2.79 10.96
C MET A 202 11.68 3.14 9.81
N LEU A 203 11.98 4.43 9.58
CA LEU A 203 12.93 4.88 8.55
C LEU A 203 14.33 4.30 8.79
N ARG A 204 14.81 4.29 10.04
CA ARG A 204 16.10 3.64 10.38
C ARG A 204 16.07 2.13 10.16
N ALA A 205 14.98 1.45 10.51
CA ALA A 205 14.82 0.02 10.23
C ALA A 205 14.80 -0.27 8.71
N THR A 206 14.19 0.62 7.93
CA THR A 206 14.19 0.54 6.47
C THR A 206 15.62 0.58 5.92
N GLY A 207 16.43 1.55 6.32
CA GLY A 207 17.83 1.63 5.92
C GLY A 207 18.61 0.36 6.25
N ARG A 208 18.39 -0.18 7.45
CA ARG A 208 19.11 -1.36 7.93
C ARG A 208 18.73 -2.67 7.22
N TYR A 209 17.45 -2.87 6.88
CA TYR A 209 16.95 -4.19 6.46
C TYR A 209 16.31 -4.22 5.07
N ALA A 210 15.84 -3.09 4.53
CA ALA A 210 15.03 -3.08 3.33
C ALA A 210 15.82 -2.84 2.05
N ASP A 211 15.23 -3.25 0.92
CA ASP A 211 15.72 -2.99 -0.44
C ASP A 211 14.91 -1.87 -1.11
N GLY A 212 13.79 -1.45 -0.49
CA GLY A 212 13.00 -0.32 -0.93
C GLY A 212 12.32 0.39 0.23
N TRP A 213 12.20 1.72 0.15
CA TRP A 213 11.37 2.54 1.00
C TRP A 213 10.05 2.83 0.28
N PHE A 214 8.92 2.44 0.89
CA PHE A 214 7.62 2.34 0.23
C PHE A 214 6.50 2.92 1.11
N PRO A 215 6.55 4.22 1.48
CA PRO A 215 5.52 4.85 2.29
C PRO A 215 4.17 4.88 1.56
N GLY A 216 3.08 4.82 2.35
CA GLY A 216 1.69 4.78 1.86
C GLY A 216 0.96 6.13 1.85
N VAL A 217 1.65 7.24 2.07
CA VAL A 217 1.10 8.59 2.01
C VAL A 217 1.84 9.43 0.98
N VAL A 218 1.15 10.43 0.43
CA VAL A 218 1.79 11.41 -0.43
C VAL A 218 2.50 12.44 0.44
N TYR A 219 3.82 12.45 0.37
CA TYR A 219 4.65 13.45 1.03
C TYR A 219 4.69 14.75 0.23
N GLN A 220 4.89 15.87 0.93
CA GLN A 220 5.44 17.05 0.27
C GLN A 220 6.84 16.70 -0.25
N PRO A 221 7.27 17.29 -1.39
CA PRO A 221 8.58 17.00 -1.97
C PRO A 221 9.74 17.10 -0.98
N GLY A 222 9.76 18.14 -0.14
CA GLY A 222 10.79 18.32 0.89
C GLY A 222 10.76 17.24 1.99
N ASP A 223 9.56 16.85 2.45
CA ASP A 223 9.40 15.81 3.48
C ASP A 223 9.84 14.43 2.93
N TYR A 224 9.56 14.16 1.65
CA TYR A 224 10.03 12.94 1.00
C TYR A 224 11.55 12.88 0.92
N ALA A 225 12.20 13.97 0.48
CA ALA A 225 13.65 14.04 0.44
C ALA A 225 14.28 13.84 1.82
N ALA A 226 13.77 14.53 2.84
CA ALA A 226 14.27 14.39 4.22
C ALA A 226 14.11 12.96 4.76
N GLY A 227 12.96 12.31 4.51
CA GLY A 227 12.74 10.90 4.88
C GLY A 227 13.72 9.95 4.18
N LEU A 228 13.98 10.17 2.89
CA LEU A 228 14.92 9.38 2.10
C LEU A 228 16.36 9.53 2.61
N ASP A 229 16.76 10.72 3.05
CA ASP A 229 18.07 10.97 3.63
C ASP A 229 18.26 10.20 4.94
N VAL A 230 17.25 10.15 5.80
CA VAL A 230 17.27 9.32 7.03
C VAL A 230 17.45 7.84 6.70
N VAL A 231 16.70 7.33 5.71
CA VAL A 231 16.81 5.93 5.25
C VAL A 231 18.21 5.64 4.73
N ARG A 232 18.77 6.52 3.91
CA ARG A 232 20.11 6.35 3.33
C ARG A 232 21.21 6.42 4.38
N ALA A 233 21.13 7.37 5.30
CA ALA A 233 22.08 7.45 6.42
C ALA A 233 22.07 6.15 7.24
N ALA A 234 20.90 5.64 7.59
CA ALA A 234 20.78 4.39 8.31
C ALA A 234 21.27 3.16 7.52
N ALA A 235 21.20 3.17 6.20
CA ALA A 235 21.80 2.13 5.36
C ALA A 235 23.33 2.19 5.44
N SER A 236 23.94 3.38 5.32
CA SER A 236 25.38 3.59 5.47
C SER A 236 25.87 3.16 6.85
N ASP A 237 25.15 3.52 7.93
CA ASP A 237 25.48 3.12 9.30
C ASP A 237 25.45 1.59 9.49
N ALA A 238 24.63 0.89 8.70
CA ALA A 238 24.54 -0.57 8.67
C ALA A 238 25.53 -1.24 7.70
N GLY A 239 26.46 -0.48 7.11
CA GLY A 239 27.44 -0.99 6.15
C GLY A 239 26.87 -1.37 4.79
N ARG A 240 25.66 -0.87 4.44
CA ARG A 240 24.99 -1.12 3.16
C ARG A 240 25.18 0.07 2.21
N ASP A 241 25.17 -0.20 0.91
CA ASP A 241 25.10 0.89 -0.09
C ASP A 241 23.78 1.66 0.02
N PRO A 242 23.80 2.96 0.39
CA PRO A 242 22.60 3.78 0.52
C PRO A 242 21.87 3.98 -0.81
N LEU A 243 22.54 3.82 -1.94
CA LEU A 243 21.95 3.96 -3.27
C LEU A 243 21.29 2.66 -3.77
N SER A 244 21.52 1.53 -3.08
CA SER A 244 20.84 0.26 -3.39
C SER A 244 19.36 0.26 -3.02
N ILE A 245 18.93 1.16 -2.12
CA ILE A 245 17.54 1.27 -1.67
C ILE A 245 16.69 1.96 -2.73
N VAL A 246 15.64 1.29 -3.20
CA VAL A 246 14.69 1.84 -4.15
C VAL A 246 13.79 2.89 -3.47
N PRO A 247 13.85 4.18 -3.89
CA PRO A 247 12.94 5.20 -3.37
C PRO A 247 11.58 5.05 -4.06
N ALA A 248 10.62 4.45 -3.36
CA ALA A 248 9.28 4.17 -3.87
C ALA A 248 8.20 4.89 -3.05
N SER A 249 6.97 4.91 -3.54
CA SER A 249 5.78 5.34 -2.79
C SER A 249 4.54 4.60 -3.27
N PHE A 250 3.65 4.27 -2.35
CA PHE A 250 2.28 3.88 -2.65
C PHE A 250 1.42 5.14 -2.73
N VAL A 251 0.63 5.27 -3.80
CA VAL A 251 -0.09 6.50 -4.08
C VAL A 251 -1.54 6.19 -4.47
N PHE A 252 -2.48 6.75 -3.74
CA PHE A 252 -3.88 6.80 -4.17
C PHE A 252 -4.06 7.87 -5.23
N VAL A 253 -4.83 7.56 -6.27
CA VAL A 253 -5.09 8.47 -7.39
C VAL A 253 -6.59 8.71 -7.52
N VAL A 254 -7.00 9.99 -7.52
CA VAL A 254 -8.35 10.42 -7.87
C VAL A 254 -8.25 11.21 -9.18
N THR A 255 -8.72 10.63 -10.27
CA THR A 255 -8.56 11.20 -11.62
C THR A 255 -9.86 11.15 -12.42
N GLY A 256 -9.97 12.06 -13.39
CA GLY A 256 -11.06 12.16 -14.34
C GLY A 256 -10.57 12.70 -15.68
N ARG A 257 -11.49 12.82 -16.65
CA ARG A 257 -11.22 13.43 -17.96
C ARG A 257 -11.18 14.96 -17.90
N SER A 258 -11.82 15.53 -16.86
CA SER A 258 -11.85 16.95 -16.56
C SER A 258 -11.71 17.21 -15.07
N ARG A 259 -11.44 18.45 -14.68
CA ARG A 259 -11.39 18.85 -13.27
C ARG A 259 -12.75 18.69 -12.59
N ASP A 260 -13.86 18.96 -13.26
CA ASP A 260 -15.20 18.77 -12.71
C ASP A 260 -15.47 17.30 -12.33
N GLU A 261 -15.01 16.34 -13.15
CA GLU A 261 -15.11 14.89 -12.81
C GLU A 261 -14.27 14.54 -11.58
N VAL A 262 -13.12 15.19 -11.41
CA VAL A 262 -12.26 15.00 -10.22
C VAL A 262 -12.90 15.61 -8.98
N ASP A 263 -13.45 16.82 -9.09
CA ASP A 263 -14.10 17.54 -7.98
C ASP A 263 -15.35 16.78 -7.51
N GLU A 264 -16.15 16.23 -8.43
CA GLU A 264 -17.28 15.38 -8.08
C GLU A 264 -16.81 14.11 -7.35
N ALA A 265 -15.74 13.48 -7.81
CA ALA A 265 -15.18 12.30 -7.13
C ALA A 265 -14.66 12.63 -5.72
N LEU A 266 -13.91 13.74 -5.54
CA LEU A 266 -13.43 14.22 -4.24
C LEU A 266 -14.58 14.59 -3.30
N GLY A 267 -15.71 15.07 -3.83
CA GLY A 267 -16.93 15.33 -3.07
C GLY A 267 -17.67 14.08 -2.61
N SER A 268 -17.32 12.89 -3.10
CA SER A 268 -17.94 11.63 -2.72
C SER A 268 -17.71 11.34 -1.22
N GLN A 269 -18.77 10.91 -0.52
CA GLN A 269 -18.70 10.58 0.91
C GLN A 269 -17.66 9.49 1.22
N LEU A 270 -17.48 8.52 0.33
CA LEU A 270 -16.49 7.47 0.48
C LEU A 270 -15.05 8.02 0.44
N ILE A 271 -14.76 8.94 -0.48
CA ILE A 271 -13.43 9.57 -0.57
C ILE A 271 -13.20 10.53 0.59
N ARG A 272 -14.23 11.31 0.98
CA ARG A 272 -14.15 12.18 2.18
C ARG A 272 -13.87 11.38 3.45
N ALA A 273 -14.50 10.22 3.61
CA ALA A 273 -14.25 9.34 4.76
C ALA A 273 -12.82 8.79 4.81
N PHE A 274 -12.11 8.76 3.69
CA PHE A 274 -10.69 8.39 3.68
C PHE A 274 -9.82 9.37 4.49
N ALA A 275 -10.26 10.63 4.63
CA ALA A 275 -9.57 11.62 5.47
C ALA A 275 -9.49 11.22 6.94
N LEU A 276 -10.43 10.40 7.43
CA LEU A 276 -10.42 9.90 8.82
C LEU A 276 -9.22 8.96 9.10
N ASN A 277 -8.59 8.42 8.05
CA ASN A 277 -7.38 7.60 8.16
C ASN A 277 -6.09 8.43 8.20
N ILE A 278 -6.18 9.76 8.10
CA ILE A 278 -5.04 10.68 8.04
C ILE A 278 -4.75 11.21 9.45
N PRO A 279 -3.49 11.27 9.89
CA PRO A 279 -3.15 11.80 11.22
C PRO A 279 -3.62 13.23 11.45
N ALA A 280 -3.96 13.57 12.70
CA ALA A 280 -4.41 14.90 13.10
C ALA A 280 -3.41 16.02 12.76
N ALA A 281 -2.12 15.73 12.81
CA ALA A 281 -1.06 16.66 12.42
C ALA A 281 -1.20 17.14 10.96
N GLU A 282 -1.64 16.26 10.04
CA GLU A 282 -1.88 16.66 8.66
C GLU A 282 -3.15 17.49 8.51
N TRP A 283 -4.22 17.20 9.25
CA TRP A 283 -5.41 18.04 9.30
C TRP A 283 -5.05 19.46 9.76
N ALA A 284 -4.24 19.58 10.80
CA ALA A 284 -3.79 20.89 11.33
C ALA A 284 -2.98 21.69 10.27
N ARG A 285 -2.13 21.05 9.48
CA ARG A 285 -1.40 21.68 8.37
C ARG A 285 -2.34 22.31 7.32
N HIS A 286 -3.55 21.77 7.21
CA HIS A 286 -4.59 22.26 6.29
C HIS A 286 -5.66 23.13 6.96
N GLY A 287 -5.41 23.60 8.19
CA GLY A 287 -6.31 24.47 8.94
C GLY A 287 -7.56 23.77 9.49
N GLY A 288 -7.59 22.43 9.44
CA GLY A 288 -8.65 21.60 10.03
C GLY A 288 -8.27 21.03 11.36
N ARG A 289 -9.27 20.51 12.09
CA ARG A 289 -9.08 19.73 13.32
C ARG A 289 -9.62 18.33 13.10
N HIS A 290 -8.80 17.31 13.46
CA HIS A 290 -9.22 15.94 13.32
C HIS A 290 -10.40 15.63 14.29
N PRO A 291 -11.52 15.04 13.82
CA PRO A 291 -12.73 14.86 14.64
C PRO A 291 -12.52 13.92 15.84
N PHE A 292 -11.50 13.06 15.79
CA PHE A 292 -11.19 12.10 16.86
C PHE A 292 -10.07 12.58 17.81
N GLY A 293 -9.63 13.84 17.73
CA GLY A 293 -8.68 14.45 18.66
C GLY A 293 -7.36 14.88 18.00
N ASP A 294 -6.63 15.72 18.74
CA ASP A 294 -5.42 16.38 18.22
C ASP A 294 -4.20 15.44 18.17
N ASP A 295 -4.21 14.36 18.96
CA ASP A 295 -3.15 13.35 19.03
C ASP A 295 -3.45 12.11 18.15
N PHE A 296 -4.52 12.14 17.36
CA PHE A 296 -4.97 11.01 16.56
C PHE A 296 -3.97 10.67 15.42
N MET A 297 -3.54 9.41 15.37
CA MET A 297 -2.48 8.92 14.47
C MET A 297 -3.01 8.24 13.18
N GLY A 298 -4.28 8.52 12.81
CA GLY A 298 -4.87 7.97 11.60
C GLY A 298 -5.04 6.44 11.65
N MET A 299 -4.50 5.74 10.66
CA MET A 299 -4.61 4.27 10.55
C MET A 299 -4.06 3.49 11.75
N GLN A 300 -3.23 4.12 12.59
CA GLN A 300 -2.72 3.49 13.81
C GLN A 300 -3.78 3.42 14.92
N ASP A 301 -4.80 4.28 14.85
CA ASP A 301 -5.80 4.44 15.91
C ASP A 301 -7.23 4.10 15.45
N ILE A 302 -7.55 4.23 14.17
CA ILE A 302 -8.90 4.05 13.66
C ILE A 302 -9.27 2.56 13.51
N ILE A 303 -10.54 2.25 13.82
CA ILE A 303 -11.22 1.01 13.43
C ILE A 303 -12.48 1.43 12.68
N PRO A 304 -12.42 1.59 11.35
CA PRO A 304 -13.51 2.18 10.56
C PRO A 304 -14.86 1.44 10.70
N GLN A 305 -14.81 0.12 10.91
CA GLN A 305 -16.01 -0.73 11.01
C GLN A 305 -16.86 -0.47 12.28
N THR A 306 -16.29 0.24 13.27
CA THR A 306 -17.01 0.61 14.50
C THR A 306 -17.76 1.93 14.38
N LEU A 307 -17.52 2.69 13.30
CA LEU A 307 -18.14 3.99 13.08
C LEU A 307 -19.53 3.85 12.45
N ASP A 308 -20.55 4.37 13.11
CA ASP A 308 -21.89 4.48 12.56
C ASP A 308 -22.01 5.60 11.50
N GLU A 309 -23.12 5.65 10.79
CA GLU A 309 -23.34 6.62 9.71
C GLU A 309 -23.35 8.06 10.23
N GLU A 310 -23.98 8.33 11.37
CA GLU A 310 -24.09 9.66 11.94
C GLU A 310 -22.70 10.20 12.33
N THR A 311 -21.90 9.39 13.02
CA THR A 311 -20.52 9.71 13.38
C THR A 311 -19.67 10.00 12.15
N VAL A 312 -19.76 9.18 11.10
CA VAL A 312 -18.99 9.37 9.86
C VAL A 312 -19.40 10.67 9.16
N LEU A 313 -20.70 10.95 9.05
CA LEU A 313 -21.19 12.16 8.39
C LEU A 313 -20.78 13.42 9.16
N ALA A 314 -20.89 13.40 10.49
CA ALA A 314 -20.44 14.50 11.34
C ALA A 314 -18.92 14.71 11.22
N ALA A 315 -18.13 13.63 11.30
CA ALA A 315 -16.67 13.65 11.24
C ALA A 315 -16.12 14.12 9.89
N THR A 316 -16.86 13.90 8.79
CA THR A 316 -16.43 14.29 7.45
C THR A 316 -17.01 15.60 6.95
N LYS A 317 -17.87 16.27 7.73
CA LYS A 317 -18.54 17.51 7.32
C LYS A 317 -17.54 18.61 6.97
N ASP A 318 -16.52 18.77 7.79
CA ASP A 318 -15.55 19.87 7.73
C ASP A 318 -14.15 19.40 7.26
N VAL A 319 -14.08 18.29 6.48
CA VAL A 319 -12.81 17.85 5.89
C VAL A 319 -12.28 18.92 4.95
N PRO A 320 -11.06 19.47 5.19
CA PRO A 320 -10.49 20.45 4.29
C PRO A 320 -10.26 19.87 2.90
N GLU A 321 -10.71 20.57 1.86
CA GLU A 321 -10.50 20.15 0.50
C GLU A 321 -9.00 20.05 0.15
N SER A 322 -8.21 20.98 0.66
CA SER A 322 -6.75 20.98 0.50
C SER A 322 -6.09 19.72 1.10
N LEU A 323 -6.62 19.18 2.20
CA LEU A 323 -6.16 17.92 2.79
C LEU A 323 -6.40 16.75 1.84
N LEU A 324 -7.61 16.63 1.25
CA LEU A 324 -7.92 15.57 0.28
C LEU A 324 -7.03 15.69 -0.97
N ARG A 325 -6.86 16.90 -1.50
CA ARG A 325 -6.01 17.13 -2.68
C ARG A 325 -4.54 16.86 -2.42
N GLN A 326 -4.07 17.02 -1.18
CA GLN A 326 -2.71 16.72 -0.78
C GLN A 326 -2.49 15.22 -0.51
N SER A 327 -3.49 14.53 0.02
CA SER A 327 -3.38 13.12 0.42
C SER A 327 -3.41 12.14 -0.75
N PHE A 328 -3.84 12.61 -1.92
CA PHE A 328 -3.92 11.80 -3.14
C PHE A 328 -3.19 12.52 -4.29
N PHE A 329 -2.80 11.76 -5.30
CA PHE A 329 -2.58 12.39 -6.61
C PHE A 329 -3.93 12.69 -7.23
N THR A 330 -4.22 13.96 -7.46
CA THR A 330 -5.55 14.41 -7.90
C THR A 330 -5.45 15.24 -9.17
N GLY A 331 -6.39 15.03 -10.08
CA GLY A 331 -6.52 15.85 -11.29
C GLY A 331 -6.67 15.04 -12.56
N THR A 332 -6.55 15.75 -13.68
CA THR A 332 -6.40 15.14 -15.00
C THR A 332 -5.10 14.34 -15.10
N PRO A 333 -4.92 13.50 -16.12
CA PRO A 333 -3.65 12.78 -16.29
C PRO A 333 -2.40 13.67 -16.26
N ASP A 334 -2.47 14.84 -16.86
CA ASP A 334 -1.33 15.75 -16.92
C ASP A 334 -1.05 16.39 -15.53
N ASP A 335 -2.10 16.76 -14.76
CA ASP A 335 -1.96 17.24 -13.36
C ASP A 335 -1.28 16.18 -12.46
N VAL A 336 -1.64 14.90 -12.62
CA VAL A 336 -1.05 13.79 -11.85
C VAL A 336 0.42 13.55 -12.23
N VAL A 337 0.75 13.66 -13.52
CA VAL A 337 2.14 13.54 -13.99
C VAL A 337 3.01 14.65 -13.43
N ASP A 338 2.50 15.89 -13.36
CA ASP A 338 3.21 17.03 -12.77
C ASP A 338 3.45 16.84 -11.26
N GLN A 339 2.46 16.28 -10.53
CA GLN A 339 2.64 15.93 -9.12
C GLN A 339 3.74 14.89 -8.92
N ALA A 340 3.73 13.84 -9.74
CA ALA A 340 4.77 12.80 -9.71
C ALA A 340 6.15 13.34 -10.10
N ALA A 341 6.23 14.27 -11.06
CA ALA A 341 7.49 14.90 -11.48
C ALA A 341 8.13 15.67 -10.32
N ARG A 342 7.35 16.44 -9.55
CA ARG A 342 7.85 17.12 -8.34
C ARG A 342 8.46 16.16 -7.31
N LEU A 343 7.80 15.02 -7.06
CA LEU A 343 8.36 14.00 -6.16
C LEU A 343 9.55 13.27 -6.75
N ARG A 344 9.58 13.03 -8.07
CA ARG A 344 10.77 12.50 -8.77
C ARG A 344 11.99 13.40 -8.55
N ASP A 345 11.81 14.69 -8.64
CA ASP A 345 12.88 15.68 -8.45
C ASP A 345 13.37 15.72 -6.99
N SER A 346 12.53 15.27 -6.05
CA SER A 346 12.87 15.05 -4.64
C SER A 346 13.36 13.63 -4.32
N GLY A 347 13.61 12.80 -5.33
CA GLY A 347 14.25 11.49 -5.18
C GLY A 347 13.35 10.28 -5.44
N LEU A 348 12.04 10.41 -5.59
CA LEU A 348 11.14 9.29 -5.94
C LEU A 348 11.56 8.67 -7.29
N ARG A 349 11.60 7.33 -7.36
CA ARG A 349 11.94 6.58 -8.59
C ARG A 349 10.93 5.52 -8.96
N TYR A 350 10.01 5.21 -8.06
CA TYR A 350 9.00 4.17 -8.27
C TYR A 350 7.69 4.55 -7.61
N ALA A 351 6.61 4.71 -8.38
CA ALA A 351 5.28 4.95 -7.85
C ALA A 351 4.38 3.72 -8.09
N VAL A 352 3.72 3.23 -7.03
CA VAL A 352 2.68 2.21 -7.13
C VAL A 352 1.34 2.89 -6.95
N LEU A 353 0.52 2.88 -7.99
CA LEU A 353 -0.71 3.64 -8.04
C LEU A 353 -1.93 2.77 -7.75
N PHE A 354 -2.80 3.25 -6.88
CA PHE A 354 -4.11 2.69 -6.66
C PHE A 354 -5.19 3.67 -7.16
N ASN A 355 -6.05 3.22 -8.06
CA ASN A 355 -7.14 4.05 -8.59
C ASN A 355 -8.28 4.13 -7.57
N LEU A 356 -8.38 5.26 -6.85
CA LEU A 356 -9.45 5.50 -5.89
C LEU A 356 -10.69 6.13 -6.54
N SER A 357 -10.62 6.54 -7.81
CA SER A 357 -11.72 7.21 -8.52
C SER A 357 -12.98 6.35 -8.66
N PHE A 358 -12.89 5.03 -8.39
CA PHE A 358 -14.07 4.17 -8.37
C PHE A 358 -14.96 4.40 -7.15
N ALA A 359 -14.45 5.01 -6.07
CA ALA A 359 -15.16 5.24 -4.82
C ALA A 359 -16.12 6.45 -4.92
N GLN A 360 -17.01 6.44 -5.91
CA GLN A 360 -18.02 7.48 -6.16
C GLN A 360 -19.36 6.86 -6.59
N PRO A 361 -20.49 7.51 -6.31
CA PRO A 361 -21.83 6.94 -6.58
C PRO A 361 -22.17 6.79 -8.07
N ASN A 362 -21.54 7.57 -8.95
CA ASN A 362 -21.77 7.49 -10.38
C ASN A 362 -20.95 6.37 -11.03
N MET A 363 -21.55 5.19 -11.21
CA MET A 363 -20.87 4.02 -11.77
C MET A 363 -20.29 4.29 -13.18
N LYS A 364 -20.96 5.08 -14.04
CA LYS A 364 -20.44 5.38 -15.37
C LYS A 364 -19.14 6.18 -15.29
N ARG A 365 -19.04 7.15 -14.39
CA ARG A 365 -17.84 7.94 -14.14
C ARG A 365 -16.75 7.13 -13.46
N SER A 366 -17.15 6.31 -12.48
CA SER A 366 -16.26 5.34 -11.82
C SER A 366 -15.54 4.45 -12.85
N MET A 367 -16.28 3.84 -13.76
CA MET A 367 -15.71 3.02 -14.84
C MET A 367 -14.91 3.86 -15.86
N ALA A 368 -15.40 5.03 -16.24
CA ALA A 368 -14.74 5.91 -17.20
C ALA A 368 -13.37 6.40 -16.69
N ALA A 369 -13.18 6.53 -15.38
CA ALA A 369 -11.90 6.90 -14.75
C ALA A 369 -10.75 5.91 -15.01
N THR A 370 -11.05 4.69 -15.45
CA THR A 370 -10.03 3.70 -15.86
C THR A 370 -9.22 4.20 -17.07
N VAL A 371 -9.82 4.97 -17.96
CA VAL A 371 -9.13 5.49 -19.17
C VAL A 371 -8.07 6.54 -18.79
N PRO A 372 -8.39 7.64 -18.07
CA PRO A 372 -7.37 8.59 -17.61
C PRO A 372 -6.34 7.92 -16.69
N PHE A 373 -6.74 7.00 -15.81
CA PHE A 373 -5.80 6.27 -14.97
C PHE A 373 -4.79 5.43 -15.78
N THR A 374 -5.25 4.72 -16.81
CA THR A 374 -4.36 3.98 -17.73
C THR A 374 -3.42 4.92 -18.49
N ARG A 375 -3.89 6.12 -18.86
CA ARG A 375 -3.04 7.17 -19.48
C ARG A 375 -1.95 7.62 -18.51
N ILE A 376 -2.28 7.85 -17.23
CA ILE A 376 -1.31 8.18 -16.17
C ILE A 376 -0.22 7.12 -16.08
N LEU A 377 -0.57 5.84 -15.96
CA LEU A 377 0.41 4.74 -15.91
C LEU A 377 1.40 4.77 -17.08
N ARG A 378 0.93 5.09 -18.28
CA ARG A 378 1.78 5.18 -19.49
C ARG A 378 2.64 6.45 -19.53
N GLN A 379 2.11 7.57 -19.08
CA GLN A 379 2.83 8.86 -19.10
C GLN A 379 3.94 8.88 -18.04
N LEU A 380 3.68 8.42 -16.83
CA LEU A 380 4.67 8.36 -15.75
C LEU A 380 5.92 7.55 -16.12
N ARG A 381 5.79 6.53 -16.94
CA ARG A 381 6.94 5.74 -17.43
C ARG A 381 7.88 6.53 -18.36
N LYS A 382 7.48 7.72 -18.79
CA LYS A 382 8.30 8.60 -19.64
C LYS A 382 9.05 9.67 -18.84
N LEU A 383 8.76 9.77 -17.52
CA LEU A 383 9.50 10.62 -16.59
C LEU A 383 10.89 10.03 -16.28
#